data_0a3c7902203849b866fa4cdfc4d450b9
#
_entry.id   0a3c7902203849b866fa4cdfc4d450b9
#
_cell.length_a   1.000
_cell.length_b   1.000
_cell.length_c   1.000
_cell.angle_alpha   90.00
_cell.angle_beta   90.00
_cell.angle_gamma   90.00
#
_symmetry.space_group_name_H-M   'P 1'
#
loop_
_entity.id
_entity.type
_entity.pdbx_description
1 polymer ?
#
loop_
_entity_poly.entity_id
_entity_poly.type
_entity_poly.pdbx_seq_one_letter_code
_entity_poly.pdbx_strand_id
1 'polypeptide(L)'
;MHNASQKEHNIHGGGYSATESQDMSNASTFKVRHLGSDEVFERHDIFINPNSLDAPPTGASIDPDLIAFHQAFPESKATPLIELPQVAQELGIGHVYVKDESLRFGLPSFKILGASWGVFRAVCEKTSLPSSSSLEEAGHAAQKAGISLVTCTDGNWGRAIARTAKYLGIKATIHVPKTMDEATRAKLRDEGAILNAVNGSYDDSIAAAMKESESSKSMLVMDTSWEGFERMPKLEETCGKKPTLCIASVGVGSWAQSVVNHYTEDGSSTKIITVESEAAPCLMESLHSKKIVSVETGSTIMDGKGLEIVYQYVRTDVSXGMNCGTVSTNTWPTLSTGVYASVVVNDLESHRNVLYLNNHGVNAGPCGAAPLAALRKLHKRGALLPDPEAVVVLFSTEGYRDYVVPAST
;
A
#
# COMPACT_ATOMS: atom_id res chain seq x y z
N MET A 1 -7.39 32.57 56.78
CA MET A 1 -6.48 31.45 56.90
C MET A 1 -7.21 30.16 56.53
N HIS A 2 -7.14 29.73 55.30
CA HIS A 2 -7.43 28.34 54.94
C HIS A 2 -6.71 28.08 53.59
N ASN A 3 -5.65 27.31 53.65
CA ASN A 3 -4.90 26.83 52.49
C ASN A 3 -5.72 25.72 51.81
N ALA A 4 -6.08 25.94 50.57
CA ALA A 4 -6.56 24.86 49.69
C ALA A 4 -5.41 24.33 48.86
N SER A 5 -4.97 23.12 49.14
CA SER A 5 -3.96 22.44 48.34
C SER A 5 -4.58 21.94 47.03
N GLN A 6 -4.09 22.47 45.94
CA GLN A 6 -4.38 21.90 44.64
C GLN A 6 -3.59 20.61 44.47
N LYS A 7 -4.30 19.48 44.37
CA LYS A 7 -3.72 18.22 43.91
C LYS A 7 -3.64 18.27 42.39
N GLU A 8 -2.42 18.41 41.86
CA GLU A 8 -2.13 18.18 40.46
C GLU A 8 -2.29 16.69 40.16
N HIS A 9 -3.24 16.36 39.29
CA HIS A 9 -3.34 15.01 38.71
C HIS A 9 -2.32 14.91 37.61
N ASN A 10 -1.20 14.25 37.89
CA ASN A 10 -0.26 13.81 36.87
C ASN A 10 -0.91 12.67 36.08
N ILE A 11 -1.37 12.96 34.88
CA ILE A 11 -1.78 11.95 33.92
C ILE A 11 -0.48 11.40 33.31
N HIS A 12 -0.04 10.25 33.78
CA HIS A 12 1.02 9.49 33.13
C HIS A 12 0.47 8.94 31.82
N GLY A 13 0.58 9.71 30.74
CA GLY A 13 0.52 9.14 29.41
C GLY A 13 1.77 8.28 29.23
N GLY A 14 1.60 6.98 29.02
CA GLY A 14 2.69 6.07 28.70
C GLY A 14 3.36 6.52 27.40
N GLY A 15 4.31 7.41 27.50
CA GLY A 15 5.03 7.94 26.36
C GLY A 15 6.09 6.95 25.90
N TYR A 16 6.05 6.60 24.63
CA TYR A 16 7.24 6.06 23.96
C TYR A 16 8.30 7.18 24.01
N SER A 17 9.14 7.14 25.01
CA SER A 17 10.25 8.09 25.12
C SER A 17 11.26 7.76 24.03
N ALA A 18 11.38 8.64 23.06
CA ALA A 18 12.53 8.66 22.18
C ALA A 18 13.73 9.16 23.02
N THR A 19 14.30 8.27 23.82
CA THR A 19 15.58 8.58 24.45
C THR A 19 16.64 8.66 23.36
N GLU A 20 17.27 9.81 23.29
CA GLU A 20 18.42 10.07 22.44
C GLU A 20 19.44 8.92 22.56
N SER A 21 19.89 8.43 21.42
CA SER A 21 20.96 7.42 21.28
C SER A 21 20.76 6.10 22.06
N GLN A 22 19.69 5.35 21.73
CA GLN A 22 19.79 3.90 21.99
C GLN A 22 20.89 3.34 21.10
N ASP A 23 21.77 2.58 21.73
CA ASP A 23 22.87 1.89 21.06
C ASP A 23 22.31 0.91 20.02
N MET A 24 22.30 1.35 18.76
CA MET A 24 21.84 0.55 17.62
C MET A 24 22.90 -0.46 17.16
N SER A 25 23.79 -0.89 18.07
CA SER A 25 24.88 -1.82 17.76
C SER A 25 24.43 -3.16 17.14
N ASN A 26 23.15 -3.49 17.27
CA ASN A 26 22.57 -4.70 16.68
C ASN A 26 21.68 -4.43 15.44
N ALA A 27 21.70 -3.20 14.90
CA ALA A 27 20.93 -2.89 13.70
C ALA A 27 21.60 -3.55 12.48
N SER A 28 20.81 -4.26 11.67
CA SER A 28 21.33 -4.70 10.38
C SER A 28 21.28 -3.54 9.39
N THR A 29 22.22 -3.55 8.48
CA THR A 29 22.32 -2.56 7.42
C THR A 29 22.03 -3.21 6.07
N PHE A 30 21.61 -2.38 5.12
CA PHE A 30 21.43 -2.77 3.73
C PHE A 30 22.05 -1.70 2.84
N LYS A 31 22.24 -2.05 1.58
CA LYS A 31 22.84 -1.12 0.60
C LYS A 31 21.78 -0.62 -0.35
N VAL A 32 21.78 0.67 -0.61
CA VAL A 32 20.87 1.32 -1.55
C VAL A 32 21.65 2.23 -2.48
N ARG A 33 21.23 2.32 -3.73
CA ARG A 33 21.80 3.21 -4.73
C ARG A 33 20.71 4.13 -5.25
N HIS A 34 21.01 5.43 -5.32
CA HIS A 34 20.11 6.39 -5.94
C HIS A 34 20.16 6.23 -7.47
N LEU A 35 19.01 6.35 -8.11
CA LEU A 35 18.92 6.20 -9.55
C LEU A 35 19.81 7.22 -10.27
N GLY A 36 20.67 6.74 -11.16
CA GLY A 36 21.60 7.60 -11.89
C GLY A 36 22.85 8.00 -11.11
N SER A 37 23.11 7.39 -9.95
CA SER A 37 24.30 7.64 -9.14
C SER A 37 25.17 6.37 -9.08
N ASP A 38 26.47 6.53 -9.09
CA ASP A 38 27.42 5.41 -8.84
C ASP A 38 27.64 5.21 -7.33
N GLU A 39 27.15 6.13 -6.50
CA GLU A 39 27.35 6.07 -5.05
C GLU A 39 26.39 5.07 -4.40
N VAL A 40 26.92 4.21 -3.56
CA VAL A 40 26.15 3.23 -2.78
C VAL A 40 26.13 3.67 -1.34
N PHE A 41 24.95 3.82 -0.79
CA PHE A 41 24.74 4.21 0.61
C PHE A 41 24.44 2.98 1.45
N GLU A 42 25.01 2.93 2.64
CA GLU A 42 24.66 1.93 3.65
C GLU A 42 23.66 2.55 4.61
N ARG A 43 22.54 1.85 4.87
CA ARG A 43 21.43 2.34 5.70
C ARG A 43 21.04 1.30 6.74
N HIS A 44 20.59 1.76 7.89
CA HIS A 44 19.94 0.90 8.87
C HIS A 44 18.54 0.50 8.40
N ASP A 45 18.11 -0.70 8.74
CA ASP A 45 16.82 -1.26 8.32
C ASP A 45 15.60 -0.65 9.04
N ILE A 46 15.82 0.28 9.97
CA ILE A 46 14.77 1.07 10.65
C ILE A 46 15.21 2.54 10.65
N PHE A 47 14.33 3.42 10.22
CA PHE A 47 14.52 4.88 10.26
C PHE A 47 13.37 5.52 11.04
N ILE A 48 13.68 6.19 12.15
CA ILE A 48 12.70 6.99 12.90
C ILE A 48 12.68 8.38 12.26
N ASN A 49 11.49 8.83 11.86
CA ASN A 49 11.35 10.10 11.15
C ASN A 49 11.28 11.26 12.16
N PRO A 50 12.30 12.10 12.26
CA PRO A 50 12.26 13.21 13.22
C PRO A 50 11.21 14.26 12.89
N ASN A 51 10.75 14.32 11.64
CA ASN A 51 9.75 15.31 11.22
C ASN A 51 8.31 14.90 11.58
N SER A 52 8.09 13.63 11.97
CA SER A 52 6.73 13.13 12.31
C SER A 52 6.18 13.69 13.61
N LEU A 53 7.04 14.19 14.49
CA LEU A 53 6.66 14.65 15.83
C LEU A 53 5.91 15.99 15.81
N ASP A 54 6.04 16.76 14.73
CA ASP A 54 5.50 18.12 14.61
C ASP A 54 4.38 18.21 13.54
N ALA A 55 3.92 17.10 13.02
CA ALA A 55 2.93 17.12 11.94
C ALA A 55 1.55 17.56 12.44
N PRO A 56 0.96 18.60 11.86
CA PRO A 56 -0.43 18.93 12.15
C PRO A 56 -1.35 17.86 11.58
N PRO A 57 -2.55 17.67 12.13
CA PRO A 57 -3.54 16.77 11.55
C PRO A 57 -3.79 17.14 10.09
N THR A 58 -3.80 16.17 9.21
CA THR A 58 -3.97 16.42 7.77
C THR A 58 -5.40 16.85 7.39
N GLY A 59 -6.37 16.60 8.26
CA GLY A 59 -7.72 17.13 8.14
C GLY A 59 -8.51 16.73 6.89
N ALA A 60 -8.10 15.69 6.21
CA ALA A 60 -8.78 15.24 4.99
C ALA A 60 -10.06 14.48 5.34
N SER A 61 -11.22 15.12 5.17
CA SER A 61 -12.49 14.44 5.36
C SER A 61 -12.78 13.44 4.23
N ILE A 62 -13.36 12.30 4.59
CA ILE A 62 -13.75 11.29 3.60
C ILE A 62 -14.90 11.83 2.74
N ASP A 63 -14.74 11.76 1.42
CA ASP A 63 -15.78 12.14 0.47
C ASP A 63 -17.00 11.19 0.61
N PRO A 64 -18.18 11.69 0.96
CA PRO A 64 -19.37 10.83 1.08
C PRO A 64 -19.73 10.10 -0.23
N ASP A 65 -19.45 10.71 -1.37
CA ASP A 65 -19.71 10.09 -2.68
C ASP A 65 -18.82 8.84 -2.88
N LEU A 66 -17.59 8.88 -2.39
CA LEU A 66 -16.67 7.73 -2.41
C LEU A 66 -17.26 6.52 -1.66
N ILE A 67 -17.84 6.79 -0.49
CA ILE A 67 -18.45 5.73 0.34
C ILE A 67 -19.66 5.13 -0.40
N ALA A 68 -20.56 5.99 -0.87
CA ALA A 68 -21.76 5.57 -1.59
C ALA A 68 -21.41 4.77 -2.85
N PHE A 69 -20.39 5.23 -3.59
CA PHE A 69 -19.89 4.56 -4.79
C PHE A 69 -19.43 3.13 -4.48
N HIS A 70 -18.58 2.95 -3.48
CA HIS A 70 -18.07 1.61 -3.16
C HIS A 70 -19.17 0.69 -2.59
N GLN A 71 -20.15 1.25 -1.87
CA GLN A 71 -21.28 0.47 -1.35
C GLN A 71 -22.19 -0.06 -2.47
N ALA A 72 -22.19 0.61 -3.62
CA ALA A 72 -23.02 0.21 -4.77
C ALA A 72 -22.45 -1.01 -5.52
N PHE A 73 -21.22 -1.41 -5.26
CA PHE A 73 -20.64 -2.60 -5.94
C PHE A 73 -21.32 -3.88 -5.50
N PRO A 74 -21.59 -4.82 -6.42
CA PRO A 74 -22.26 -6.09 -6.07
C PRO A 74 -21.52 -6.92 -5.02
N GLU A 75 -20.18 -6.86 -4.99
CA GLU A 75 -19.35 -7.59 -4.04
C GLU A 75 -18.96 -6.75 -2.83
N SER A 76 -19.62 -5.61 -2.62
CA SER A 76 -19.31 -4.70 -1.52
C SER A 76 -19.62 -5.35 -0.17
N LYS A 77 -18.58 -5.63 0.58
CA LYS A 77 -18.67 -6.14 1.95
C LYS A 77 -17.39 -5.80 2.71
N ALA A 78 -17.53 -5.74 4.03
CA ALA A 78 -16.37 -5.51 4.89
C ALA A 78 -15.40 -6.69 4.77
N THR A 79 -14.13 -6.38 4.59
CA THR A 79 -13.06 -7.39 4.63
C THR A 79 -12.75 -7.75 6.09
N PRO A 80 -12.24 -8.96 6.34
CA PRO A 80 -12.01 -9.40 7.72
C PRO A 80 -11.00 -8.54 8.49
N LEU A 81 -11.23 -8.42 9.79
CA LEU A 81 -10.25 -7.95 10.76
C LEU A 81 -9.95 -9.15 11.66
N ILE A 82 -8.76 -9.72 11.55
CA ILE A 82 -8.38 -10.99 12.17
C ILE A 82 -7.40 -10.70 13.31
N GLU A 83 -7.72 -11.17 14.51
CA GLU A 83 -6.82 -11.04 15.66
C GLU A 83 -5.74 -12.12 15.63
N LEU A 84 -4.51 -11.73 15.99
CA LEU A 84 -3.35 -12.62 16.11
C LEU A 84 -2.87 -12.68 17.57
N PRO A 85 -3.59 -13.37 18.45
CA PRO A 85 -3.24 -13.38 19.88
C PRO A 85 -1.88 -14.00 20.17
N GLN A 86 -1.43 -14.95 19.34
CA GLN A 86 -0.10 -15.53 19.50
C GLN A 86 1.01 -14.52 19.24
N VAL A 87 0.82 -13.61 18.26
CA VAL A 87 1.77 -12.53 17.99
C VAL A 87 1.75 -11.50 19.11
N ALA A 88 0.56 -11.15 19.61
CA ALA A 88 0.42 -10.24 20.75
C ALA A 88 1.21 -10.79 21.95
N GLN A 89 1.02 -12.08 22.27
CA GLN A 89 1.76 -12.75 23.35
C GLN A 89 3.27 -12.81 23.08
N GLU A 90 3.67 -13.17 21.84
CA GLU A 90 5.08 -13.22 21.39
C GLU A 90 5.81 -11.89 21.66
N LEU A 91 5.12 -10.77 21.43
CA LEU A 91 5.73 -9.45 21.47
C LEU A 91 5.44 -8.67 22.77
N GLY A 92 4.62 -9.23 23.66
CA GLY A 92 4.24 -8.57 24.92
C GLY A 92 3.38 -7.34 24.73
N ILE A 93 2.53 -7.31 23.69
CA ILE A 93 1.62 -6.22 23.37
C ILE A 93 0.16 -6.67 23.53
N GLY A 94 -0.75 -5.71 23.76
CA GLY A 94 -2.13 -6.02 24.08
C GLY A 94 -2.86 -6.76 22.97
N HIS A 95 -2.93 -6.15 21.80
CA HIS A 95 -3.66 -6.72 20.67
C HIS A 95 -2.91 -6.50 19.35
N VAL A 96 -2.93 -7.50 18.48
CA VAL A 96 -2.44 -7.40 17.09
C VAL A 96 -3.56 -7.86 16.18
N TYR A 97 -3.97 -7.00 15.28
CA TYR A 97 -4.99 -7.28 14.27
C TYR A 97 -4.40 -7.20 12.87
N VAL A 98 -4.89 -8.05 11.98
CA VAL A 98 -4.62 -7.95 10.54
C VAL A 98 -5.92 -7.56 9.82
N LYS A 99 -5.89 -6.44 9.12
CA LYS A 99 -6.94 -6.07 8.18
C LYS A 99 -6.64 -6.77 6.85
N ASP A 100 -7.45 -7.78 6.54
CA ASP A 100 -7.18 -8.69 5.43
C ASP A 100 -7.88 -8.22 4.15
N GLU A 101 -7.11 -7.57 3.26
CA GLU A 101 -7.57 -7.09 1.96
C GLU A 101 -7.33 -8.12 0.82
N SER A 102 -7.05 -9.37 1.16
CA SER A 102 -6.75 -10.43 0.20
C SER A 102 -7.95 -10.84 -0.67
N LEU A 103 -9.15 -10.34 -0.36
CA LEU A 103 -10.34 -10.60 -1.15
C LEU A 103 -11.26 -9.37 -1.17
N ARG A 104 -10.78 -8.29 -1.72
CA ARG A 104 -11.55 -7.04 -1.85
C ARG A 104 -12.36 -7.06 -3.15
N PHE A 105 -13.69 -7.05 -3.04
CA PHE A 105 -14.61 -7.14 -4.20
C PHE A 105 -14.29 -8.35 -5.10
N GLY A 106 -13.93 -9.49 -4.47
CA GLY A 106 -13.59 -10.70 -5.19
C GLY A 106 -12.22 -10.70 -5.87
N LEU A 107 -11.43 -9.64 -5.71
CA LEU A 107 -10.06 -9.56 -6.25
C LEU A 107 -9.02 -9.74 -5.13
N PRO A 108 -7.84 -10.26 -5.46
CA PRO A 108 -6.85 -10.62 -4.43
C PRO A 108 -6.01 -9.44 -3.94
N SER A 109 -6.56 -8.23 -3.93
CA SER A 109 -5.87 -7.06 -3.38
C SER A 109 -6.81 -5.86 -3.24
N PHE A 110 -6.38 -4.89 -2.45
CA PHE A 110 -7.09 -3.62 -2.23
C PHE A 110 -7.18 -2.73 -3.48
N LYS A 111 -6.38 -2.97 -4.51
CA LYS A 111 -6.21 -2.05 -5.66
C LYS A 111 -7.51 -1.68 -6.37
N ILE A 112 -8.53 -2.56 -6.32
CA ILE A 112 -9.83 -2.28 -6.93
C ILE A 112 -10.50 -1.01 -6.37
N LEU A 113 -10.23 -0.67 -5.11
CA LEU A 113 -10.85 0.50 -4.48
C LEU A 113 -10.37 1.80 -5.17
N GLY A 114 -9.07 2.02 -5.21
CA GLY A 114 -8.52 3.21 -5.88
C GLY A 114 -8.76 3.21 -7.38
N ALA A 115 -8.60 2.05 -8.02
CA ALA A 115 -8.80 1.91 -9.47
C ALA A 115 -10.24 2.27 -9.88
N SER A 116 -11.23 1.72 -9.17
CA SER A 116 -12.63 1.93 -9.53
C SER A 116 -13.07 3.38 -9.32
N TRP A 117 -12.69 3.97 -8.18
CA TRP A 117 -13.03 5.36 -7.89
C TRP A 117 -12.34 6.33 -8.86
N GLY A 118 -11.04 6.14 -9.11
CA GLY A 118 -10.30 7.00 -10.04
C GLY A 118 -10.87 6.95 -11.46
N VAL A 119 -11.18 5.75 -11.96
CA VAL A 119 -11.82 5.59 -13.27
C VAL A 119 -13.19 6.24 -13.29
N PHE A 120 -14.01 6.00 -12.27
CA PHE A 120 -15.36 6.56 -12.16
C PHE A 120 -15.31 8.10 -12.20
N ARG A 121 -14.44 8.71 -11.38
CA ARG A 121 -14.27 10.17 -11.35
C ARG A 121 -13.85 10.71 -12.72
N ALA A 122 -12.89 10.05 -13.38
CA ALA A 122 -12.42 10.48 -14.71
C ALA A 122 -13.52 10.33 -15.78
N VAL A 123 -14.36 9.31 -15.69
CA VAL A 123 -15.54 9.16 -16.57
C VAL A 123 -16.55 10.27 -16.30
N CYS A 124 -16.86 10.55 -15.04
CA CYS A 124 -17.81 11.62 -14.68
C CYS A 124 -17.32 12.96 -15.22
N GLU A 125 -16.05 13.29 -15.02
CA GLU A 125 -15.45 14.51 -15.53
C GLU A 125 -15.54 14.60 -17.06
N LYS A 126 -15.16 13.52 -17.76
CA LYS A 126 -15.14 13.49 -19.23
C LYS A 126 -16.56 13.56 -19.83
N THR A 127 -17.57 13.10 -19.08
CA THR A 127 -18.97 13.10 -19.53
C THR A 127 -19.82 14.19 -18.88
N SER A 128 -19.21 15.07 -18.08
CA SER A 128 -19.86 16.16 -17.35
C SER A 128 -20.96 15.69 -16.40
N LEU A 129 -20.73 14.53 -15.76
CA LEU A 129 -21.59 14.00 -14.70
C LEU A 129 -21.05 14.41 -13.31
N PRO A 130 -21.93 14.62 -12.32
CA PRO A 130 -21.44 14.86 -10.95
C PRO A 130 -20.88 13.57 -10.31
N SER A 131 -20.03 13.73 -9.31
CA SER A 131 -19.44 12.60 -8.56
C SER A 131 -20.47 11.77 -7.79
N SER A 132 -21.65 12.35 -7.54
CA SER A 132 -22.77 11.67 -6.89
C SER A 132 -23.59 10.79 -7.85
N SER A 133 -23.21 10.72 -9.15
CA SER A 133 -23.90 9.86 -10.11
C SER A 133 -23.73 8.37 -9.77
N SER A 134 -24.69 7.56 -10.17
CA SER A 134 -24.58 6.12 -9.98
C SER A 134 -23.57 5.50 -10.95
N LEU A 135 -23.10 4.31 -10.61
CA LEU A 135 -22.22 3.52 -11.46
C LEU A 135 -22.89 3.21 -12.82
N GLU A 136 -24.21 2.97 -12.80
CA GLU A 136 -25.00 2.71 -14.01
C GLU A 136 -25.06 3.94 -14.93
N GLU A 137 -25.35 5.13 -14.37
CA GLU A 137 -25.35 6.39 -15.13
C GLU A 137 -24.00 6.68 -15.77
N ALA A 138 -22.93 6.50 -15.00
CA ALA A 138 -21.54 6.69 -15.50
C ALA A 138 -21.24 5.68 -16.62
N GLY A 139 -21.67 4.43 -16.46
CA GLY A 139 -21.52 3.38 -17.47
C GLY A 139 -22.24 3.75 -18.78
N HIS A 140 -23.52 4.15 -18.70
CA HIS A 140 -24.28 4.57 -19.88
C HIS A 140 -23.64 5.79 -20.57
N ALA A 141 -23.18 6.77 -19.80
CA ALA A 141 -22.52 7.95 -20.36
C ALA A 141 -21.19 7.59 -21.04
N ALA A 142 -20.40 6.72 -20.42
CA ALA A 142 -19.13 6.24 -20.98
C ALA A 142 -19.34 5.49 -22.31
N GLN A 143 -20.35 4.60 -22.35
CA GLN A 143 -20.71 3.85 -23.56
C GLN A 143 -21.15 4.80 -24.68
N LYS A 144 -22.03 5.76 -24.37
CA LYS A 144 -22.51 6.76 -25.32
C LYS A 144 -21.37 7.62 -25.87
N ALA A 145 -20.41 7.97 -25.02
CA ALA A 145 -19.23 8.74 -25.42
C ALA A 145 -18.17 7.87 -26.14
N GLY A 146 -18.35 6.54 -26.15
CA GLY A 146 -17.42 5.61 -26.76
C GLY A 146 -16.11 5.49 -25.99
N ILE A 147 -16.13 5.75 -24.68
CA ILE A 147 -14.91 5.68 -23.82
C ILE A 147 -14.45 4.24 -23.69
N SER A 148 -13.14 4.04 -23.78
CA SER A 148 -12.46 2.78 -23.41
C SER A 148 -11.30 3.09 -22.45
N LEU A 149 -10.93 2.11 -21.63
CA LEU A 149 -9.79 2.24 -20.73
C LEU A 149 -8.55 1.62 -21.38
N VAL A 150 -7.42 2.24 -21.16
CA VAL A 150 -6.12 1.73 -21.61
C VAL A 150 -5.15 1.81 -20.43
N THR A 151 -4.43 0.74 -20.18
CA THR A 151 -3.39 0.70 -19.14
C THR A 151 -2.27 -0.25 -19.56
N CYS A 152 -1.16 -0.19 -18.83
CA CYS A 152 -0.17 -1.26 -18.83
C CYS A 152 -0.04 -1.79 -17.40
N THR A 153 0.24 -3.08 -17.25
CA THR A 153 0.36 -3.69 -15.94
C THR A 153 0.92 -5.10 -16.04
N ASP A 154 1.41 -5.57 -14.92
CA ASP A 154 1.87 -6.94 -14.77
C ASP A 154 1.13 -7.70 -13.64
N GLY A 155 -0.02 -7.17 -13.15
CA GLY A 155 -0.69 -7.88 -12.06
C GLY A 155 -2.03 -7.30 -11.59
N ASN A 156 -2.14 -7.09 -10.29
CA ASN A 156 -3.40 -6.76 -9.61
C ASN A 156 -4.04 -5.44 -10.05
N TRP A 157 -3.23 -4.48 -10.52
CA TRP A 157 -3.76 -3.22 -11.06
C TRP A 157 -4.60 -3.46 -12.31
N GLY A 158 -4.07 -4.24 -13.27
CA GLY A 158 -4.81 -4.56 -14.50
C GLY A 158 -6.11 -5.29 -14.23
N ARG A 159 -6.12 -6.23 -13.28
CA ARG A 159 -7.36 -6.92 -12.87
C ARG A 159 -8.38 -5.92 -12.34
N ALA A 160 -7.93 -4.96 -11.53
CA ALA A 160 -8.80 -3.92 -10.97
C ALA A 160 -9.40 -3.02 -12.09
N ILE A 161 -8.57 -2.62 -13.06
CA ILE A 161 -9.04 -1.82 -14.20
C ILE A 161 -10.01 -2.61 -15.08
N ALA A 162 -9.69 -3.87 -15.39
CA ALA A 162 -10.58 -4.74 -16.19
C ALA A 162 -11.94 -4.93 -15.50
N ARG A 163 -11.94 -5.22 -14.19
CA ARG A 163 -13.17 -5.38 -13.41
C ARG A 163 -13.98 -4.07 -13.39
N THR A 164 -13.31 -2.93 -13.24
CA THR A 164 -13.99 -1.62 -13.27
C THR A 164 -14.62 -1.36 -14.64
N ALA A 165 -13.90 -1.63 -15.72
CA ALA A 165 -14.42 -1.50 -17.08
C ALA A 165 -15.66 -2.39 -17.30
N LYS A 166 -15.59 -3.63 -16.78
CA LYS A 166 -16.73 -4.57 -16.84
C LYS A 166 -17.97 -4.01 -16.14
N TYR A 167 -17.83 -3.40 -14.97
CA TYR A 167 -18.93 -2.77 -14.24
C TYR A 167 -19.51 -1.56 -15.00
N LEU A 168 -18.67 -0.81 -15.70
CA LEU A 168 -19.12 0.33 -16.53
C LEU A 168 -19.66 -0.12 -17.91
N GLY A 169 -19.50 -1.40 -18.28
CA GLY A 169 -19.89 -1.90 -19.58
C GLY A 169 -19.05 -1.35 -20.74
N ILE A 170 -17.78 -1.00 -20.49
CA ILE A 170 -16.85 -0.47 -21.48
C ILE A 170 -15.65 -1.40 -21.66
N LYS A 171 -14.87 -1.18 -22.70
CA LYS A 171 -13.66 -1.99 -22.99
C LYS A 171 -12.46 -1.53 -22.14
N ALA A 172 -11.61 -2.49 -21.74
CA ALA A 172 -10.28 -2.21 -21.18
C ALA A 172 -9.24 -2.94 -22.03
N THR A 173 -8.30 -2.17 -22.59
CA THR A 173 -7.11 -2.71 -23.25
C THR A 173 -5.95 -2.64 -22.28
N ILE A 174 -5.28 -3.77 -22.08
CA ILE A 174 -4.13 -3.85 -21.18
C ILE A 174 -2.90 -4.26 -21.99
N HIS A 175 -1.94 -3.36 -22.05
CA HIS A 175 -0.65 -3.64 -22.67
C HIS A 175 0.22 -4.40 -21.69
N VAL A 176 0.73 -5.55 -22.11
CA VAL A 176 1.56 -6.42 -21.26
C VAL A 176 2.81 -6.82 -22.03
N PRO A 177 3.96 -6.94 -21.37
CA PRO A 177 5.14 -7.46 -22.08
C PRO A 177 4.92 -8.93 -22.50
N LYS A 178 5.51 -9.30 -23.62
CA LYS A 178 5.42 -10.70 -24.11
C LYS A 178 6.00 -11.71 -23.11
N THR A 179 6.85 -11.27 -22.23
CA THR A 179 7.44 -12.11 -21.18
C THR A 179 6.47 -12.45 -20.05
N MET A 180 5.34 -11.73 -19.94
CA MET A 180 4.34 -12.04 -18.90
C MET A 180 3.86 -13.49 -19.03
N ASP A 181 3.79 -14.19 -17.91
CA ASP A 181 3.37 -15.60 -17.87
C ASP A 181 1.89 -15.76 -18.25
N GLU A 182 1.55 -16.91 -18.79
CA GLU A 182 0.20 -17.19 -19.31
C GLU A 182 -0.84 -17.28 -18.17
N ALA A 183 -0.47 -17.71 -16.97
CA ALA A 183 -1.40 -17.76 -15.86
C ALA A 183 -1.87 -16.34 -15.44
N THR A 184 -0.96 -15.38 -15.44
CA THR A 184 -1.30 -13.97 -15.18
C THR A 184 -2.16 -13.40 -16.32
N ARG A 185 -1.82 -13.69 -17.58
CA ARG A 185 -2.63 -13.28 -18.74
C ARG A 185 -4.06 -13.85 -18.67
N ALA A 186 -4.19 -15.12 -18.29
CA ALA A 186 -5.49 -15.76 -18.14
C ALA A 186 -6.33 -15.03 -17.09
N LYS A 187 -5.76 -14.70 -15.94
CA LYS A 187 -6.46 -13.93 -14.88
C LYS A 187 -6.96 -12.58 -15.39
N LEU A 188 -6.19 -11.88 -16.22
CA LEU A 188 -6.60 -10.61 -16.81
C LEU A 188 -7.77 -10.80 -17.81
N ARG A 189 -7.69 -11.83 -18.67
CA ARG A 189 -8.78 -12.15 -19.61
C ARG A 189 -10.07 -12.54 -18.89
N ASP A 190 -9.96 -13.28 -17.78
CA ASP A 190 -11.13 -13.69 -16.98
C ASP A 190 -11.87 -12.48 -16.39
N GLU A 191 -11.14 -11.37 -16.15
CA GLU A 191 -11.74 -10.09 -15.73
C GLU A 191 -12.36 -9.33 -16.92
N GLY A 192 -12.17 -9.81 -18.16
CA GLY A 192 -12.74 -9.19 -19.36
C GLY A 192 -11.76 -8.28 -20.12
N ALA A 193 -10.47 -8.29 -19.78
CA ALA A 193 -9.49 -7.45 -20.45
C ALA A 193 -9.19 -7.92 -21.87
N ILE A 194 -8.99 -6.96 -22.77
CA ILE A 194 -8.37 -7.17 -24.07
C ILE A 194 -6.86 -7.02 -23.86
N LEU A 195 -6.09 -8.08 -24.12
CA LEU A 195 -4.65 -8.04 -23.92
C LEU A 195 -3.91 -7.74 -25.21
N ASN A 196 -3.00 -6.77 -25.14
CA ASN A 196 -2.10 -6.43 -26.21
C ASN A 196 -0.66 -6.76 -25.78
N ALA A 197 -0.12 -7.87 -26.30
CA ALA A 197 1.23 -8.33 -25.96
C ALA A 197 2.28 -7.52 -26.74
N VAL A 198 3.05 -6.71 -26.02
CA VAL A 198 4.07 -5.84 -26.58
C VAL A 198 5.40 -6.58 -26.66
N ASN A 199 6.05 -6.47 -27.80
CA ASN A 199 7.38 -7.09 -28.01
C ASN A 199 8.46 -6.16 -27.47
N GLY A 200 8.78 -6.32 -26.19
CA GLY A 200 9.73 -5.45 -25.50
C GLY A 200 9.59 -5.54 -23.99
N SER A 201 10.07 -4.52 -23.33
CA SER A 201 10.07 -4.38 -21.88
C SER A 201 8.71 -3.91 -21.34
N TYR A 202 8.64 -3.75 -20.04
CA TYR A 202 7.50 -3.10 -19.39
C TYR A 202 7.36 -1.64 -19.85
N ASP A 203 8.49 -0.93 -20.03
CA ASP A 203 8.48 0.46 -20.51
C ASP A 203 7.93 0.56 -21.95
N ASP A 204 8.22 -0.43 -22.78
CA ASP A 204 7.61 -0.50 -24.11
C ASP A 204 6.09 -0.68 -24.02
N SER A 205 5.62 -1.40 -23.01
CA SER A 205 4.19 -1.57 -22.75
C SER A 205 3.56 -0.25 -22.27
N ILE A 206 4.28 0.54 -21.45
CA ILE A 206 3.85 1.89 -21.07
C ILE A 206 3.74 2.78 -22.31
N ALA A 207 4.79 2.80 -23.15
CA ALA A 207 4.81 3.61 -24.37
C ALA A 207 3.65 3.23 -25.32
N ALA A 208 3.36 1.92 -25.44
CA ALA A 208 2.25 1.43 -26.24
C ALA A 208 0.90 1.86 -25.68
N ALA A 209 0.72 1.85 -24.36
CA ALA A 209 -0.51 2.30 -23.71
C ALA A 209 -0.69 3.81 -23.89
N MET A 210 0.36 4.58 -23.72
CA MET A 210 0.36 6.04 -23.95
C MET A 210 -0.05 6.35 -25.40
N LYS A 211 0.56 5.67 -26.36
CA LYS A 211 0.25 5.85 -27.79
C LYS A 211 -1.21 5.53 -28.12
N GLU A 212 -1.77 4.44 -27.56
CA GLU A 212 -3.19 4.12 -27.75
C GLU A 212 -4.09 5.18 -27.14
N SER A 213 -3.67 5.79 -26.03
CA SER A 213 -4.44 6.83 -25.34
C SER A 213 -4.48 8.20 -26.08
N GLU A 214 -3.66 8.38 -27.12
CA GLU A 214 -3.75 9.58 -27.96
C GLU A 214 -5.10 9.70 -28.68
N SER A 215 -5.83 8.59 -28.79
CA SER A 215 -7.22 8.61 -29.24
C SER A 215 -8.09 9.35 -28.21
N SER A 216 -8.96 10.25 -28.66
CA SER A 216 -9.87 10.98 -27.78
C SER A 216 -10.85 10.10 -27.00
N LYS A 217 -11.04 8.85 -27.43
CA LYS A 217 -11.94 7.88 -26.81
C LYS A 217 -11.23 6.96 -25.82
N SER A 218 -9.91 6.82 -25.93
CA SER A 218 -9.12 5.98 -25.04
C SER A 218 -8.67 6.79 -23.82
N MET A 219 -8.94 6.29 -22.63
CA MET A 219 -8.57 6.94 -21.37
C MET A 219 -7.44 6.13 -20.71
N LEU A 220 -6.27 6.75 -20.65
CA LEU A 220 -5.11 6.14 -19.98
C LEU A 220 -5.32 6.15 -18.48
N VAL A 221 -5.18 4.98 -17.85
CA VAL A 221 -5.29 4.84 -16.39
C VAL A 221 -4.04 4.10 -15.89
N MET A 222 -3.25 4.80 -15.09
CA MET A 222 -2.00 4.25 -14.56
C MET A 222 -2.09 4.02 -13.05
N ASP A 223 -1.21 3.21 -12.51
CA ASP A 223 -1.13 2.89 -11.08
C ASP A 223 -0.45 4.04 -10.32
N THR A 224 -1.10 5.20 -10.35
CA THR A 224 -0.65 6.40 -9.66
C THR A 224 -1.73 6.84 -8.66
N SER A 225 -1.33 7.60 -7.66
CA SER A 225 -2.22 7.98 -6.55
C SER A 225 -3.39 8.87 -6.99
N TRP A 226 -4.54 8.62 -6.38
CA TRP A 226 -5.74 9.42 -6.50
C TRP A 226 -6.13 9.93 -5.10
N GLU A 227 -6.56 11.17 -5.00
CA GLU A 227 -7.11 11.69 -3.75
C GLU A 227 -8.44 11.00 -3.41
N GLY A 228 -8.68 10.77 -2.14
CA GLY A 228 -9.97 10.30 -1.64
C GLY A 228 -10.11 8.80 -1.46
N PHE A 229 -9.01 8.06 -1.33
CA PHE A 229 -9.06 6.63 -1.03
C PHE A 229 -8.92 6.40 0.47
N GLU A 230 -10.03 6.44 1.19
CA GLU A 230 -10.01 6.33 2.66
C GLU A 230 -11.24 5.64 3.25
N ARG A 231 -11.37 4.32 3.11
CA ARG A 231 -12.30 3.60 3.98
C ARG A 231 -11.66 2.39 4.60
N MET A 232 -11.20 2.59 5.83
CA MET A 232 -10.90 1.47 6.69
C MET A 232 -12.07 1.25 7.64
N PRO A 233 -12.48 0.00 7.88
CA PRO A 233 -13.49 -0.27 8.91
C PRO A 233 -13.01 0.29 10.23
N LYS A 234 -13.90 0.91 10.96
CA LYS A 234 -13.54 1.43 12.28
C LYS A 234 -13.14 0.27 13.18
N LEU A 235 -11.87 0.20 13.52
CA LEU A 235 -11.35 -0.76 14.49
C LEU A 235 -12.13 -0.66 15.81
N GLU A 236 -12.53 0.56 16.16
CA GLU A 236 -13.33 0.88 17.36
C GLU A 236 -14.63 0.08 17.42
N GLU A 237 -15.25 -0.19 16.27
CA GLU A 237 -16.49 -0.99 16.22
C GLU A 237 -16.25 -2.47 16.54
N THR A 238 -15.01 -2.95 16.36
CA THR A 238 -14.65 -4.36 16.57
C THR A 238 -14.09 -4.62 17.97
N CYS A 239 -13.18 -3.77 18.45
CA CYS A 239 -12.49 -4.00 19.73
C CYS A 239 -12.70 -2.89 20.77
N GLY A 240 -13.42 -1.83 20.44
CA GLY A 240 -13.70 -0.73 21.35
C GLY A 240 -12.51 0.18 21.68
N LYS A 241 -11.39 0.01 20.98
CA LYS A 241 -10.15 0.79 21.22
C LYS A 241 -9.62 1.34 19.90
N LYS A 242 -9.05 2.54 19.93
CA LYS A 242 -8.29 3.10 18.80
C LYS A 242 -6.94 2.38 18.69
N PRO A 243 -6.41 2.19 17.48
CA PRO A 243 -5.06 1.65 17.36
C PRO A 243 -4.03 2.64 17.89
N THR A 244 -3.01 2.11 18.56
CA THR A 244 -1.84 2.89 18.99
C THR A 244 -0.77 2.91 17.90
N LEU A 245 -0.81 1.89 17.02
CA LEU A 245 0.18 1.69 15.98
C LEU A 245 -0.46 1.04 14.74
N CYS A 246 -0.19 1.59 13.57
CA CYS A 246 -0.56 0.99 12.29
C CYS A 246 0.69 0.75 11.44
N ILE A 247 0.77 -0.40 10.74
CA ILE A 247 1.87 -0.69 9.82
C ILE A 247 1.33 -0.89 8.41
N ALA A 248 1.79 -0.04 7.48
CA ALA A 248 1.32 -0.01 6.10
C ALA A 248 2.46 -0.27 5.11
N SER A 249 2.22 -1.14 4.13
CA SER A 249 3.15 -1.40 3.03
C SER A 249 3.26 -0.19 2.09
N VAL A 250 4.45 0.04 1.53
CA VAL A 250 4.70 1.12 0.58
C VAL A 250 5.22 0.58 -0.75
N GLY A 251 4.57 1.01 -1.82
CA GLY A 251 5.11 1.06 -3.16
C GLY A 251 5.30 2.53 -3.53
N VAL A 252 4.40 3.12 -4.32
CA VAL A 252 4.44 4.56 -4.64
C VAL A 252 3.91 5.46 -3.49
N GLY A 253 3.34 4.87 -2.44
CA GLY A 253 2.94 5.60 -1.23
C GLY A 253 1.46 5.90 -1.07
N SER A 254 0.61 5.74 -2.09
CA SER A 254 -0.81 6.14 -2.02
C SER A 254 -1.60 5.38 -0.95
N TRP A 255 -1.33 4.09 -0.78
CA TRP A 255 -1.95 3.31 0.30
C TRP A 255 -1.54 3.85 1.68
N ALA A 256 -0.23 4.04 1.89
CA ALA A 256 0.29 4.56 3.16
C ALA A 256 -0.23 5.97 3.45
N GLN A 257 -0.38 6.82 2.41
CA GLN A 257 -1.00 8.13 2.53
C GLN A 257 -2.43 8.02 3.09
N SER A 258 -3.21 7.08 2.56
CA SER A 258 -4.59 6.86 3.04
C SER A 258 -4.62 6.43 4.51
N VAL A 259 -3.66 5.58 4.92
CA VAL A 259 -3.51 5.16 6.32
C VAL A 259 -3.14 6.36 7.20
N VAL A 260 -2.18 7.17 6.78
CA VAL A 260 -1.79 8.40 7.52
C VAL A 260 -3.02 9.31 7.66
N ASN A 261 -3.67 9.66 6.55
CA ASN A 261 -4.82 10.57 6.58
C ASN A 261 -5.91 10.09 7.54
N HIS A 262 -6.26 8.81 7.46
CA HIS A 262 -7.34 8.24 8.29
C HIS A 262 -7.00 8.26 9.79
N TYR A 263 -5.79 7.87 10.16
CA TYR A 263 -5.44 7.71 11.58
C TYR A 263 -4.84 8.97 12.20
N THR A 264 -4.57 10.02 11.43
CA THR A 264 -4.19 11.34 11.97
C THR A 264 -5.33 12.34 11.94
N GLU A 265 -6.47 11.97 11.33
CA GLU A 265 -7.71 12.73 11.44
C GLU A 265 -8.09 12.86 12.93
N ASP A 266 -8.67 13.96 13.34
CA ASP A 266 -9.09 14.22 14.71
C ASP A 266 -7.96 14.29 15.75
N GLY A 267 -6.72 14.47 15.34
CA GLY A 267 -5.60 14.60 16.28
C GLY A 267 -5.27 13.32 17.04
N SER A 268 -5.52 12.17 16.42
CA SER A 268 -5.21 10.86 17.00
C SER A 268 -3.70 10.72 17.26
N SER A 269 -3.34 10.04 18.34
CA SER A 269 -1.96 9.71 18.70
C SER A 269 -1.45 8.43 18.04
N THR A 270 -2.21 7.85 17.11
CA THR A 270 -1.82 6.62 16.40
C THR A 270 -0.51 6.84 15.63
N LYS A 271 0.49 6.03 15.91
CA LYS A 271 1.75 6.06 15.16
C LYS A 271 1.62 5.27 13.86
N ILE A 272 2.04 5.85 12.76
CA ILE A 272 2.03 5.16 11.46
C ILE A 272 3.46 4.77 11.11
N ILE A 273 3.67 3.47 10.95
CA ILE A 273 4.94 2.92 10.48
C ILE A 273 4.73 2.42 9.06
N THR A 274 5.71 2.65 8.21
CA THR A 274 5.70 2.12 6.86
C THR A 274 6.67 0.95 6.73
N VAL A 275 6.37 0.02 5.82
CA VAL A 275 7.28 -1.08 5.50
C VAL A 275 7.53 -1.13 4.00
N GLU A 276 8.79 -1.29 3.64
CA GLU A 276 9.28 -1.39 2.26
C GLU A 276 10.12 -2.63 2.06
N SER A 277 10.27 -3.03 0.79
CA SER A 277 11.25 -4.06 0.41
C SER A 277 12.67 -3.49 0.47
N GLU A 278 13.61 -4.29 0.95
CA GLU A 278 15.05 -3.98 0.85
C GLU A 278 15.49 -3.69 -0.59
N ALA A 279 14.79 -4.27 -1.56
CA ALA A 279 15.08 -4.08 -2.98
C ALA A 279 14.58 -2.71 -3.52
N ALA A 280 13.75 -1.98 -2.78
CA ALA A 280 13.14 -0.73 -3.26
C ALA A 280 12.72 0.18 -2.09
N PRO A 281 13.65 0.69 -1.28
CA PRO A 281 13.35 1.48 -0.08
C PRO A 281 13.21 2.98 -0.40
N CYS A 282 12.33 3.34 -1.35
CA CYS A 282 12.27 4.70 -1.88
C CYS A 282 11.70 5.72 -0.89
N LEU A 283 10.75 5.33 -0.05
CA LEU A 283 10.21 6.23 0.98
C LEU A 283 11.25 6.45 2.09
N MET A 284 11.88 5.39 2.58
CA MET A 284 12.91 5.52 3.61
C MET A 284 14.03 6.46 3.15
N GLU A 285 14.54 6.28 1.91
CA GLU A 285 15.57 7.16 1.35
C GLU A 285 15.08 8.60 1.19
N SER A 286 13.82 8.78 0.80
CA SER A 286 13.23 10.11 0.68
C SER A 286 13.09 10.79 2.05
N LEU A 287 12.64 10.06 3.07
CA LEU A 287 12.54 10.56 4.46
C LEU A 287 13.93 10.95 4.99
N HIS A 288 14.91 10.07 4.80
CA HIS A 288 16.30 10.32 5.21
C HIS A 288 16.86 11.58 4.54
N SER A 289 16.58 11.74 3.26
CA SER A 289 17.07 12.87 2.44
C SER A 289 16.21 14.13 2.55
N LYS A 290 15.06 14.07 3.21
CA LYS A 290 14.07 15.15 3.37
C LYS A 290 13.54 15.69 2.02
N LYS A 291 13.60 14.87 0.98
CA LYS A 291 13.10 15.17 -0.37
C LYS A 291 12.88 13.87 -1.12
N ILE A 292 12.07 13.89 -2.15
CA ILE A 292 11.86 12.70 -2.98
C ILE A 292 13.19 12.30 -3.62
N VAL A 293 13.54 11.03 -3.44
CA VAL A 293 14.72 10.39 -4.03
C VAL A 293 14.26 9.14 -4.77
N SER A 294 14.74 8.96 -5.99
CA SER A 294 14.54 7.72 -6.75
C SER A 294 15.69 6.76 -6.46
N VAL A 295 15.36 5.49 -6.21
CA VAL A 295 16.35 4.44 -5.93
C VAL A 295 16.36 3.41 -7.07
N GLU A 296 17.50 2.76 -7.28
CA GLU A 296 17.57 1.59 -8.15
C GLU A 296 16.81 0.44 -7.47
N THR A 297 15.96 -0.24 -8.22
CA THR A 297 15.19 -1.37 -7.68
C THR A 297 15.88 -2.70 -7.96
N GLY A 298 15.81 -3.61 -7.02
CA GLY A 298 16.30 -4.97 -7.14
C GLY A 298 15.18 -5.97 -7.43
N SER A 299 15.53 -7.24 -7.42
CA SER A 299 14.55 -8.32 -7.51
C SER A 299 14.00 -8.65 -6.12
N THR A 300 12.70 -8.86 -6.00
CA THR A 300 12.05 -9.19 -4.72
C THR A 300 10.76 -9.97 -4.95
N ILE A 301 10.41 -10.84 -4.02
CA ILE A 301 9.10 -11.50 -4.02
C ILE A 301 7.95 -10.53 -3.68
N MET A 302 8.26 -9.33 -3.18
CA MET A 302 7.28 -8.30 -2.84
C MET A 302 6.93 -7.36 -4.00
N ASP A 303 7.17 -7.81 -5.24
CA ASP A 303 6.91 -7.01 -6.44
C ASP A 303 5.44 -7.01 -6.91
N GLY A 304 4.59 -7.82 -6.29
CA GLY A 304 3.18 -7.95 -6.68
C GLY A 304 2.95 -8.80 -7.93
N LYS A 305 4.00 -9.41 -8.46
CA LYS A 305 3.95 -10.29 -9.64
C LYS A 305 3.86 -11.76 -9.23
N GLY A 306 3.31 -12.58 -10.10
CA GLY A 306 3.37 -14.03 -9.97
C GLY A 306 4.77 -14.58 -10.32
N LEU A 307 4.85 -15.90 -10.41
CA LEU A 307 6.10 -16.61 -10.67
C LEU A 307 6.63 -16.25 -12.07
N GLU A 308 7.67 -15.43 -12.08
CA GLU A 308 8.34 -15.01 -13.32
C GLU A 308 9.78 -15.50 -13.30
N ILE A 309 10.20 -16.15 -14.39
CA ILE A 309 11.61 -16.52 -14.57
C ILE A 309 12.37 -15.23 -14.88
N VAL A 310 13.18 -14.81 -13.92
CA VAL A 310 13.94 -13.57 -14.04
C VAL A 310 15.01 -13.71 -15.10
N TYR A 311 14.79 -13.07 -16.24
CA TYR A 311 15.91 -12.80 -17.16
C TYR A 311 16.60 -11.52 -16.68
N GLN A 312 17.84 -11.65 -16.30
CA GLN A 312 18.75 -10.56 -15.96
C GLN A 312 18.77 -9.51 -17.08
N TYR A 313 18.56 -8.28 -16.74
CA TYR A 313 18.55 -7.08 -17.57
C TYR A 313 17.19 -6.59 -18.07
N VAL A 314 16.44 -5.92 -17.19
CA VAL A 314 15.68 -4.70 -17.57
C VAL A 314 15.46 -3.84 -16.33
N ARG A 315 15.91 -2.61 -16.34
CA ARG A 315 15.55 -1.58 -15.36
C ARG A 315 14.16 -1.07 -15.69
N THR A 316 13.22 -1.24 -14.78
CA THR A 316 11.91 -0.58 -14.90
C THR A 316 11.56 0.09 -13.58
N ASP A 317 11.29 1.36 -13.62
CA ASP A 317 11.01 2.18 -12.44
C ASP A 317 9.53 2.12 -12.03
N VAL A 318 8.73 1.29 -12.68
CA VAL A 318 7.30 1.15 -12.39
C VAL A 318 7.00 -0.30 -12.05
N SER A 319 6.62 -0.50 -10.83
CA SER A 319 6.34 -1.85 -10.39
C SER A 319 5.11 -1.92 -9.47
N UNK A 320 4.66 -2.94 -9.35
CA UNK A 320 3.54 -3.22 -8.54
C UNK A 320 3.96 -3.70 -7.22
N GLY A 321 3.20 -3.60 -6.48
CA GLY A 321 3.51 -4.09 -5.16
C GLY A 321 4.38 -3.13 -4.38
N MET A 322 5.37 -3.68 -3.76
CA MET A 322 6.34 -2.92 -2.95
C MET A 322 7.69 -2.70 -3.65
N ASN A 323 7.76 -2.95 -4.95
CA ASN A 323 9.02 -2.81 -5.70
C ASN A 323 9.00 -1.54 -6.57
N CYS A 324 8.80 -0.39 -5.93
CA CYS A 324 8.72 0.91 -6.61
C CYS A 324 9.95 1.75 -6.30
N GLY A 325 10.59 2.29 -7.32
CA GLY A 325 11.83 3.05 -7.17
C GLY A 325 11.62 4.51 -6.71
N THR A 326 10.40 5.03 -6.77
CA THR A 326 10.14 6.45 -6.46
C THR A 326 8.77 6.62 -5.79
N VAL A 327 8.75 7.43 -4.74
CA VAL A 327 7.50 7.85 -4.06
C VAL A 327 6.76 8.85 -4.94
N SER A 328 5.46 8.72 -5.05
CA SER A 328 4.63 9.66 -5.82
C SER A 328 4.70 11.08 -5.22
N THR A 329 4.82 12.08 -6.09
CA THR A 329 4.88 13.49 -5.68
C THR A 329 3.64 13.92 -4.88
N ASN A 330 2.47 13.33 -5.20
CA ASN A 330 1.21 13.65 -4.52
C ASN A 330 1.18 13.12 -3.08
N THR A 331 1.86 12.01 -2.81
CA THR A 331 1.85 11.38 -1.48
C THR A 331 2.90 11.96 -0.54
N TRP A 332 3.96 12.53 -1.10
CA TRP A 332 5.13 13.00 -0.34
C TRP A 332 4.79 14.00 0.77
N PRO A 333 3.96 15.03 0.54
CA PRO A 333 3.66 15.98 1.61
C PRO A 333 3.08 15.31 2.87
N THR A 334 2.16 14.35 2.67
CA THR A 334 1.55 13.60 3.78
C THR A 334 2.54 12.64 4.43
N LEU A 335 3.28 11.88 3.61
CA LEU A 335 4.17 10.83 4.13
C LEU A 335 5.39 11.43 4.84
N SER A 336 5.91 12.55 4.34
CA SER A 336 7.12 13.17 4.91
C SER A 336 6.93 13.62 6.37
N THR A 337 5.70 13.93 6.77
CA THR A 337 5.38 14.41 8.11
C THR A 337 4.51 13.43 8.91
N GLY A 338 3.69 12.61 8.25
CA GLY A 338 2.74 11.72 8.92
C GLY A 338 3.28 10.34 9.26
N VAL A 339 4.40 9.93 8.67
CA VAL A 339 5.03 8.63 8.95
C VAL A 339 5.96 8.76 10.15
N TYR A 340 5.69 7.98 11.21
CA TYR A 340 6.52 7.97 12.43
C TYR A 340 7.86 7.26 12.18
N ALA A 341 7.84 6.11 11.48
CA ALA A 341 9.05 5.36 11.17
C ALA A 341 8.89 4.58 9.87
N SER A 342 9.99 4.33 9.19
CA SER A 342 10.03 3.44 8.03
C SER A 342 10.91 2.23 8.35
N VAL A 343 10.47 1.04 7.95
CA VAL A 343 11.15 -0.24 8.19
C VAL A 343 11.36 -0.92 6.85
N VAL A 344 12.55 -1.46 6.65
CA VAL A 344 12.87 -2.24 5.46
C VAL A 344 12.94 -3.72 5.83
N VAL A 345 12.29 -4.57 5.04
CA VAL A 345 12.31 -6.04 5.23
C VAL A 345 12.84 -6.72 3.97
N ASN A 346 13.52 -7.84 4.17
CA ASN A 346 13.99 -8.64 3.06
C ASN A 346 12.99 -9.76 2.69
N ASP A 347 13.25 -10.44 1.58
CA ASP A 347 12.36 -11.48 1.06
C ASP A 347 12.16 -12.65 2.03
N LEU A 348 13.21 -13.05 2.74
CA LEU A 348 13.11 -14.17 3.68
C LEU A 348 12.23 -13.81 4.89
N GLU A 349 12.34 -12.57 5.39
CA GLU A 349 11.48 -12.06 6.45
C GLU A 349 10.02 -12.05 6.01
N SER A 350 9.76 -11.54 4.81
CA SER A 350 8.39 -11.55 4.25
C SER A 350 7.88 -12.99 4.08
N HIS A 351 8.66 -13.88 3.45
CA HIS A 351 8.28 -15.28 3.23
C HIS A 351 7.90 -16.01 4.53
N ARG A 352 8.71 -15.88 5.58
CA ARG A 352 8.42 -16.51 6.88
C ARG A 352 7.06 -16.05 7.44
N ASN A 353 6.72 -14.79 7.22
CA ASN A 353 5.46 -14.23 7.69
C ASN A 353 4.29 -14.57 6.74
N VAL A 354 4.52 -14.82 5.44
CA VAL A 354 3.51 -15.42 4.55
C VAL A 354 3.09 -16.79 5.11
N LEU A 355 4.07 -17.65 5.41
CA LEU A 355 3.79 -18.98 5.96
C LEU A 355 3.02 -18.89 7.28
N TYR A 356 3.46 -17.99 8.16
CA TYR A 356 2.80 -17.79 9.45
C TYR A 356 1.34 -17.36 9.27
N LEU A 357 1.09 -16.32 8.50
CA LEU A 357 -0.24 -15.74 8.32
C LEU A 357 -1.21 -16.73 7.66
N ASN A 358 -0.75 -17.45 6.62
CA ASN A 358 -1.59 -18.45 5.97
C ASN A 358 -1.97 -19.59 6.92
N ASN A 359 -1.07 -19.99 7.81
CA ASN A 359 -1.37 -21.01 8.85
C ASN A 359 -2.32 -20.46 9.93
N HIS A 360 -2.55 -19.16 9.99
CA HIS A 360 -3.44 -18.52 10.97
C HIS A 360 -4.68 -17.89 10.33
N GLY A 361 -5.04 -18.33 9.13
CA GLY A 361 -6.30 -17.95 8.48
C GLY A 361 -6.28 -16.62 7.73
N VAL A 362 -5.12 -16.01 7.56
CA VAL A 362 -4.95 -14.79 6.74
C VAL A 362 -4.32 -15.19 5.41
N ASN A 363 -5.05 -15.06 4.32
CA ASN A 363 -4.59 -15.45 2.98
C ASN A 363 -3.59 -14.41 2.41
N ALA A 364 -2.42 -14.27 3.04
CA ALA A 364 -1.46 -13.22 2.71
C ALA A 364 -0.47 -13.64 1.61
N GLY A 365 -0.23 -12.75 0.67
CA GLY A 365 0.93 -12.79 -0.23
C GLY A 365 2.13 -12.04 0.38
N PRO A 366 3.26 -11.98 -0.34
CA PRO A 366 4.47 -11.34 0.22
C PRO A 366 4.29 -9.89 0.65
N CYS A 367 3.65 -9.05 -0.16
CA CYS A 367 3.38 -7.66 0.23
C CYS A 367 2.42 -7.58 1.43
N GLY A 368 1.45 -8.51 1.50
CA GLY A 368 0.49 -8.58 2.59
C GLY A 368 1.11 -9.03 3.92
N ALA A 369 2.22 -9.77 3.87
CA ALA A 369 2.91 -10.28 5.06
C ALA A 369 4.01 -9.34 5.57
N ALA A 370 4.45 -8.39 4.75
CA ALA A 370 5.52 -7.45 5.11
C ALA A 370 5.22 -6.66 6.40
N PRO A 371 3.98 -6.21 6.67
CA PRO A 371 3.70 -5.51 7.94
C PRO A 371 3.98 -6.36 9.19
N LEU A 372 3.67 -7.66 9.17
CA LEU A 372 4.01 -8.54 10.29
C LEU A 372 5.53 -8.75 10.41
N ALA A 373 6.22 -8.85 9.27
CA ALA A 373 7.69 -8.92 9.27
C ALA A 373 8.30 -7.67 9.91
N ALA A 374 7.78 -6.47 9.56
CA ALA A 374 8.23 -5.21 10.13
C ALA A 374 7.96 -5.13 11.64
N LEU A 375 6.76 -5.56 12.08
CA LEU A 375 6.42 -5.58 13.52
C LEU A 375 7.41 -6.44 14.32
N ARG A 376 7.67 -7.65 13.85
CA ARG A 376 8.62 -8.57 14.48
C ARG A 376 10.05 -8.01 14.46
N LYS A 377 10.45 -7.35 13.36
CA LYS A 377 11.77 -6.70 13.25
C LYS A 377 11.91 -5.57 14.26
N LEU A 378 10.90 -4.71 14.39
CA LEU A 378 10.90 -3.60 15.36
C LEU A 378 11.08 -4.12 16.79
N HIS A 379 10.34 -5.17 17.15
CA HIS A 379 10.46 -5.79 18.47
C HIS A 379 11.88 -6.40 18.67
N LYS A 380 12.35 -7.18 17.71
CA LYS A 380 13.66 -7.83 17.75
C LYS A 380 14.83 -6.83 17.91
N ARG A 381 14.66 -5.63 17.33
CA ARG A 381 15.66 -4.54 17.40
C ARG A 381 15.52 -3.66 18.64
N GLY A 382 14.51 -3.91 19.49
CA GLY A 382 14.25 -3.06 20.66
C GLY A 382 13.62 -1.71 20.30
N ALA A 383 13.24 -1.50 19.05
CA ALA A 383 12.60 -0.27 18.60
C ALA A 383 11.10 -0.23 18.93
N LEU A 384 10.53 -1.36 19.32
CA LEU A 384 9.17 -1.50 19.82
C LEU A 384 9.25 -2.25 21.16
N LEU A 385 8.93 -1.55 22.25
CA LEU A 385 8.93 -2.15 23.59
C LEU A 385 7.58 -2.83 23.87
N PRO A 386 7.55 -3.86 24.70
CA PRO A 386 6.31 -4.47 25.14
C PRO A 386 5.37 -3.44 25.79
N ASP A 387 4.09 -3.50 25.40
CA ASP A 387 3.06 -2.60 25.94
C ASP A 387 1.70 -3.34 25.95
N PRO A 388 1.26 -3.83 27.10
CA PRO A 388 -0.01 -4.57 27.23
C PRO A 388 -1.25 -3.76 26.85
N GLU A 389 -1.17 -2.45 26.76
CA GLU A 389 -2.28 -1.60 26.34
C GLU A 389 -2.25 -1.28 24.85
N ALA A 390 -1.17 -1.60 24.14
CA ALA A 390 -1.02 -1.29 22.73
C ALA A 390 -2.00 -2.11 21.87
N VAL A 391 -2.55 -1.44 20.86
CA VAL A 391 -3.39 -2.05 19.82
C VAL A 391 -2.70 -1.80 18.48
N VAL A 392 -2.24 -2.87 17.84
CA VAL A 392 -1.50 -2.79 16.57
C VAL A 392 -2.37 -3.27 15.44
N VAL A 393 -2.42 -2.51 14.34
CA VAL A 393 -3.13 -2.90 13.12
C VAL A 393 -2.13 -3.06 11.97
N LEU A 394 -2.16 -4.23 11.36
CA LEU A 394 -1.37 -4.60 10.19
C LEU A 394 -2.30 -4.69 8.97
N PHE A 395 -1.85 -4.23 7.81
CA PHE A 395 -2.67 -4.28 6.59
C PHE A 395 -2.11 -5.33 5.64
N SER A 396 -2.84 -6.44 5.46
CA SER A 396 -2.52 -7.44 4.44
C SER A 396 -3.11 -6.99 3.11
N THR A 397 -2.29 -6.35 2.30
CA THR A 397 -2.71 -5.62 1.09
C THR A 397 -2.94 -6.51 -0.13
N GLU A 398 -2.43 -7.75 -0.12
CA GLU A 398 -2.66 -8.71 -1.21
C GLU A 398 -2.78 -10.14 -0.68
N GLY A 399 -3.53 -10.96 -1.42
CA GLY A 399 -3.68 -12.38 -1.17
C GLY A 399 -2.50 -13.21 -1.65
N TYR A 400 -2.46 -14.45 -1.22
CA TYR A 400 -1.44 -15.41 -1.61
C TYR A 400 -1.35 -15.53 -3.13
N ARG A 401 -0.12 -15.63 -3.61
CA ARG A 401 0.21 -15.95 -5.00
C ARG A 401 1.48 -16.80 -5.03
N ASP A 402 1.70 -17.50 -6.11
CA ASP A 402 2.93 -18.26 -6.28
C ASP A 402 4.12 -17.31 -6.50
N TYR A 403 5.24 -17.64 -5.90
CA TYR A 403 6.50 -16.90 -6.04
C TYR A 403 7.67 -17.86 -5.78
N VAL A 404 8.86 -17.47 -6.21
CA VAL A 404 10.08 -18.26 -5.96
C VAL A 404 10.44 -18.12 -4.48
N VAL A 405 10.48 -19.25 -3.77
CA VAL A 405 10.83 -19.25 -2.34
C VAL A 405 12.26 -18.75 -2.16
N PRO A 406 12.49 -17.72 -1.34
CA PRO A 406 13.85 -17.24 -1.10
C PRO A 406 14.73 -18.32 -0.48
N ALA A 407 15.99 -18.39 -0.94
CA ALA A 407 16.94 -19.33 -0.35
C ALA A 407 17.17 -18.98 1.13
N SER A 408 17.22 -20.00 1.98
CA SER A 408 17.64 -19.81 3.38
C SER A 408 19.15 -19.56 3.38
N THR A 409 19.57 -18.40 3.87
CA THR A 409 21.00 -18.10 4.08
C THR A 409 21.47 -18.71 5.40
#